data_604196d2f5c21ccee49c6bdd9f889320
#
_entry.id   604196d2f5c21ccee49c6bdd9f889320
#
_cell.length_a   1.000
_cell.length_b   1.000
_cell.length_c   1.000
_cell.angle_alpha   90.00
_cell.angle_beta   90.00
_cell.angle_gamma   90.00
#
_symmetry.space_group_name_H-M   'P 1'
#
loop_
_entity.id
_entity.type
_entity.pdbx_description
1 polymer ?
#
loop_
_entity_poly.entity_id
_entity_poly.type
_entity_poly.pdbx_seq_one_letter_code
_entity_poly.pdbx_strand_id
1 'polypeptide(L)'
;MLRGAFIGFGNVAAKGHMPGWRARDDARIVAATDAAASRREAFLAACPDGRWRDSVDDLLFGETLDFVDICAPPGSHAALIERALCAGLHVLSEKPLVTTVEDAKRVAAAAARARRVLHAVHNWLEAPICRKISALIDEGAIGTVRSVRWRTLRTQPAIAVSAEGVTNWRVDPAMAGGGILFDHGWHALYCVMRWAGVPVGAAARLETRRFHEQPLEDTATLDLDTAAGTSNIFLTWAADERSNAIEIEGEDGEIRVVGDALILKSNAREGRWCCPPSLSQGSHHADWFGGVAADFVAAATRNARSNLDEAVLCARLIDAAQRSSAAGGVRVTLAG
;
A
#
# COMPACT_ATOMS: atom_id res chain seq x y z
N MET A 1 2.48 3.21 -26.37
CA MET A 1 2.97 3.90 -25.15
C MET A 1 1.79 4.56 -24.47
N LEU A 2 1.48 4.15 -23.24
CA LEU A 2 0.38 4.71 -22.46
C LEU A 2 0.67 6.16 -22.03
N ARG A 3 -0.36 7.00 -22.00
CA ARG A 3 -0.29 8.40 -21.58
C ARG A 3 -0.98 8.52 -20.21
N GLY A 4 -0.24 8.88 -19.19
CA GLY A 4 -0.75 9.00 -17.84
C GLY A 4 -0.72 10.41 -17.28
N ALA A 5 -1.49 10.63 -16.22
CA ALA A 5 -1.46 11.87 -15.47
C ALA A 5 -1.50 11.61 -13.95
N PHE A 6 -0.90 12.52 -13.17
CA PHE A 6 -1.04 12.50 -11.72
C PHE A 6 -2.28 13.26 -11.26
N ILE A 7 -2.98 12.66 -10.29
CA ILE A 7 -3.93 13.36 -9.43
C ILE A 7 -3.33 13.39 -8.02
N GLY A 8 -2.84 14.55 -7.61
CA GLY A 8 -1.98 14.72 -6.44
C GLY A 8 -0.48 14.63 -6.81
N PHE A 9 0.26 15.74 -6.67
CA PHE A 9 1.70 15.78 -6.92
C PHE A 9 2.49 16.15 -5.66
N GLY A 10 2.22 15.38 -4.59
CA GLY A 10 2.95 15.48 -3.32
C GLY A 10 4.30 14.74 -3.37
N ASN A 11 4.90 14.54 -2.18
CA ASN A 11 6.21 13.88 -2.06
C ASN A 11 6.23 12.45 -2.62
N VAL A 12 5.14 11.69 -2.47
CA VAL A 12 5.03 10.31 -2.98
C VAL A 12 5.08 10.31 -4.52
N ALA A 13 4.27 11.14 -5.16
CA ALA A 13 4.29 11.29 -6.62
C ALA A 13 5.65 11.77 -7.12
N ALA A 14 6.19 12.85 -6.56
CA ALA A 14 7.42 13.47 -7.03
C ALA A 14 8.68 12.62 -6.80
N LYS A 15 8.80 11.98 -5.63
CA LYS A 15 10.02 11.27 -5.20
C LYS A 15 9.92 9.75 -5.34
N GLY A 16 8.70 9.21 -5.30
CA GLY A 16 8.44 7.76 -5.40
C GLY A 16 8.06 7.34 -6.82
N HIS A 17 6.97 7.89 -7.36
CA HIS A 17 6.39 7.40 -8.60
C HIS A 17 7.01 8.00 -9.86
N MET A 18 7.23 9.32 -9.90
CA MET A 18 7.77 10.00 -11.09
C MET A 18 9.11 9.41 -11.58
N PRO A 19 10.10 9.10 -10.72
CA PRO A 19 11.33 8.45 -11.18
C PRO A 19 11.07 7.09 -11.83
N GLY A 20 10.14 6.29 -11.28
CA GLY A 20 9.76 5.00 -11.86
C GLY A 20 9.04 5.13 -13.20
N TRP A 21 8.13 6.09 -13.36
CA TRP A 21 7.50 6.37 -14.66
C TRP A 21 8.51 6.86 -15.70
N ARG A 22 9.49 7.68 -15.30
CA ARG A 22 10.55 8.16 -16.20
C ARG A 22 11.48 7.07 -16.70
N ALA A 23 11.66 6.01 -15.96
CA ALA A 23 12.49 4.86 -16.32
C ALA A 23 11.83 3.93 -17.34
N ARG A 24 10.57 4.23 -17.76
CA ARG A 24 9.80 3.38 -18.68
C ARG A 24 9.69 4.00 -20.06
N ASP A 25 9.66 3.15 -21.06
CA ASP A 25 9.46 3.50 -22.48
C ASP A 25 8.07 3.11 -23.01
N ASP A 26 7.30 2.34 -22.24
CA ASP A 26 5.94 1.87 -22.59
C ASP A 26 4.80 2.73 -21.99
N ALA A 27 5.11 3.61 -21.02
CA ALA A 27 4.19 4.56 -20.41
C ALA A 27 4.90 5.87 -20.06
N ARG A 28 4.18 7.00 -20.12
CA ARG A 28 4.73 8.31 -19.73
C ARG A 28 3.68 9.19 -19.06
N ILE A 29 4.11 9.99 -18.11
CA ILE A 29 3.30 11.07 -17.53
C ILE A 29 3.32 12.28 -18.46
N VAL A 30 2.14 12.83 -18.76
CA VAL A 30 1.98 13.98 -19.67
C VAL A 30 1.28 15.17 -19.02
N ALA A 31 0.64 14.97 -17.86
CA ALA A 31 -0.06 16.04 -17.15
C ALA A 31 -0.14 15.73 -15.64
N ALA A 32 -0.48 16.75 -14.86
CA ALA A 32 -0.81 16.58 -13.45
C ALA A 32 -1.78 17.66 -12.98
N THR A 33 -2.48 17.36 -11.88
CA THR A 33 -3.24 18.31 -11.07
C THR A 33 -3.02 18.03 -9.57
N ASP A 34 -3.14 19.05 -8.74
CA ASP A 34 -3.12 18.94 -7.28
C ASP A 34 -4.06 20.01 -6.69
N ALA A 35 -4.65 19.75 -5.54
CA ALA A 35 -5.43 20.73 -4.81
C ALA A 35 -4.60 21.97 -4.41
N ALA A 36 -3.30 21.77 -4.19
CA ALA A 36 -2.34 22.82 -3.88
C ALA A 36 -1.64 23.33 -5.17
N ALA A 37 -2.02 24.50 -5.64
CA ALA A 37 -1.43 25.11 -6.85
C ALA A 37 0.11 25.28 -6.75
N SER A 38 0.66 25.39 -5.53
CA SER A 38 2.11 25.44 -5.27
C SER A 38 2.88 24.19 -5.72
N ARG A 39 2.19 23.07 -6.02
CA ARG A 39 2.81 21.87 -6.58
C ARG A 39 3.11 21.94 -8.07
N ARG A 40 2.55 22.93 -8.77
CA ARG A 40 2.75 23.16 -10.22
C ARG A 40 4.22 23.27 -10.61
N GLU A 41 4.97 24.09 -9.89
CA GLU A 41 6.40 24.31 -10.20
C GLU A 41 7.20 23.03 -10.06
N ALA A 42 6.98 22.28 -8.96
CA ALA A 42 7.63 20.99 -8.73
C ALA A 42 7.29 19.96 -9.82
N PHE A 43 6.04 19.95 -10.31
CA PHE A 43 5.65 19.08 -11.42
C PHE A 43 6.36 19.47 -12.72
N LEU A 44 6.33 20.74 -13.11
CA LEU A 44 6.95 21.23 -14.36
C LEU A 44 8.47 21.05 -14.35
N ALA A 45 9.13 21.20 -13.20
CA ALA A 45 10.54 20.86 -13.03
C ALA A 45 10.82 19.35 -13.22
N ALA A 46 9.90 18.51 -12.73
CA ALA A 46 10.00 17.06 -12.89
C ALA A 46 9.54 16.57 -14.28
N CYS A 47 8.71 17.29 -15.00
CA CYS A 47 8.16 16.95 -16.32
C CYS A 47 8.08 18.22 -17.17
N PRO A 48 9.19 18.68 -17.79
CA PRO A 48 9.23 19.95 -18.52
C PRO A 48 8.24 20.05 -19.68
N ASP A 49 7.97 18.94 -20.36
CA ASP A 49 6.97 18.85 -21.46
C ASP A 49 5.56 18.55 -20.95
N GLY A 50 5.38 18.43 -19.64
CA GLY A 50 4.09 18.11 -19.01
C GLY A 50 3.17 19.33 -18.93
N ARG A 51 1.89 19.07 -18.83
CA ARG A 51 0.85 20.10 -18.67
C ARG A 51 0.27 20.07 -17.27
N TRP A 52 0.25 21.22 -16.61
CA TRP A 52 -0.49 21.40 -15.39
C TRP A 52 -1.96 21.70 -15.69
N ARG A 53 -2.86 21.08 -14.93
CA ARG A 53 -4.30 21.37 -14.97
C ARG A 53 -4.75 21.84 -13.59
N ASP A 54 -5.62 22.86 -13.59
CA ASP A 54 -6.02 23.52 -12.34
C ASP A 54 -7.14 22.76 -11.61
N SER A 55 -7.75 21.78 -12.28
CA SER A 55 -8.75 20.90 -11.67
C SER A 55 -8.67 19.47 -12.18
N VAL A 56 -9.28 18.54 -11.43
CA VAL A 56 -9.43 17.15 -11.86
C VAL A 56 -10.28 17.05 -13.13
N ASP A 57 -11.32 17.87 -13.27
CA ASP A 57 -12.15 17.86 -14.48
C ASP A 57 -11.38 18.36 -15.70
N ASP A 58 -10.60 19.43 -15.56
CA ASP A 58 -9.74 19.91 -16.65
C ASP A 58 -8.70 18.85 -17.04
N LEU A 59 -8.22 18.07 -16.07
CA LEU A 59 -7.30 16.96 -16.35
C LEU A 59 -8.00 15.85 -17.13
N LEU A 60 -9.13 15.37 -16.62
CA LEU A 60 -9.82 14.20 -17.16
C LEU A 60 -10.43 14.44 -18.53
N PHE A 61 -10.92 15.66 -18.82
CA PHE A 61 -11.63 16.00 -20.05
C PHE A 61 -10.80 16.88 -21.00
N GLY A 62 -9.76 17.56 -20.50
CA GLY A 62 -8.89 18.41 -21.31
C GLY A 62 -7.64 17.72 -21.84
N GLU A 63 -7.38 16.47 -21.47
CA GLU A 63 -6.22 15.68 -21.89
C GLU A 63 -6.63 14.37 -22.55
N THR A 64 -5.81 13.92 -23.51
CA THR A 64 -5.91 12.55 -24.03
C THR A 64 -5.06 11.63 -23.16
N LEU A 65 -5.72 10.84 -22.32
CA LEU A 65 -5.09 9.96 -21.33
C LEU A 65 -5.55 8.51 -21.52
N ASP A 66 -4.70 7.58 -21.11
CA ASP A 66 -5.00 6.16 -20.96
C ASP A 66 -5.19 5.79 -19.49
N PHE A 67 -4.48 6.50 -18.58
CA PHE A 67 -4.56 6.21 -17.15
C PHE A 67 -4.30 7.45 -16.28
N VAL A 68 -4.65 7.31 -15.00
CA VAL A 68 -4.23 8.23 -13.94
C VAL A 68 -3.51 7.48 -12.82
N ASP A 69 -2.55 8.17 -12.18
CA ASP A 69 -1.85 7.76 -10.96
C ASP A 69 -2.30 8.68 -9.82
N ILE A 70 -3.10 8.13 -8.88
CA ILE A 70 -3.70 8.88 -7.79
C ILE A 70 -2.79 8.82 -6.57
N CYS A 71 -2.19 9.97 -6.22
CA CYS A 71 -1.30 10.16 -5.07
C CYS A 71 -1.84 11.20 -4.08
N ALA A 72 -3.15 11.32 -4.00
CA ALA A 72 -3.86 12.19 -3.06
C ALA A 72 -3.97 11.54 -1.66
N PRO A 73 -4.45 12.23 -0.63
CA PRO A 73 -4.76 11.60 0.65
C PRO A 73 -5.90 10.56 0.54
N PRO A 74 -5.83 9.46 1.33
CA PRO A 74 -6.74 8.30 1.20
C PRO A 74 -8.23 8.62 1.24
N GLY A 75 -8.67 9.59 2.06
CA GLY A 75 -10.08 9.99 2.16
C GLY A 75 -10.68 10.50 0.84
N SER A 76 -9.84 10.91 -0.14
CA SER A 76 -10.29 11.36 -1.45
C SER A 76 -10.23 10.27 -2.53
N HIS A 77 -9.57 9.13 -2.27
CA HIS A 77 -9.30 8.12 -3.30
C HIS A 77 -10.57 7.61 -3.97
N ALA A 78 -11.57 7.19 -3.20
CA ALA A 78 -12.78 6.57 -3.75
C ALA A 78 -13.47 7.48 -4.79
N ALA A 79 -13.65 8.76 -4.48
CA ALA A 79 -14.27 9.72 -5.39
C ALA A 79 -13.42 9.97 -6.63
N LEU A 80 -12.09 10.08 -6.48
CA LEU A 80 -11.17 10.30 -7.59
C LEU A 80 -11.09 9.07 -8.51
N ILE A 81 -11.06 7.86 -7.93
CA ILE A 81 -11.09 6.59 -8.66
C ILE A 81 -12.37 6.49 -9.51
N GLU A 82 -13.55 6.74 -8.91
CA GLU A 82 -14.81 6.67 -9.64
C GLU A 82 -14.87 7.66 -10.79
N ARG A 83 -14.42 8.92 -10.59
CA ARG A 83 -14.36 9.93 -11.65
C ARG A 83 -13.45 9.50 -12.80
N ALA A 84 -12.25 8.99 -12.51
CA ALA A 84 -11.32 8.53 -13.52
C ALA A 84 -11.86 7.31 -14.31
N LEU A 85 -12.47 6.34 -13.62
CA LEU A 85 -13.12 5.20 -14.25
C LEU A 85 -14.30 5.60 -15.13
N CYS A 86 -15.13 6.57 -14.67
CA CYS A 86 -16.21 7.13 -15.49
C CYS A 86 -15.71 7.86 -16.74
N ALA A 87 -14.52 8.48 -16.69
CA ALA A 87 -13.85 9.06 -17.83
C ALA A 87 -13.21 8.00 -18.77
N GLY A 88 -13.34 6.71 -18.44
CA GLY A 88 -12.83 5.60 -19.25
C GLY A 88 -11.34 5.33 -19.10
N LEU A 89 -10.71 5.78 -18.01
CA LEU A 89 -9.28 5.64 -17.76
C LEU A 89 -8.97 4.43 -16.88
N HIS A 90 -7.80 3.82 -17.06
CA HIS A 90 -7.21 2.92 -16.08
C HIS A 90 -6.72 3.71 -14.87
N VAL A 91 -6.72 3.11 -13.69
CA VAL A 91 -6.37 3.79 -12.44
C VAL A 91 -5.31 3.00 -11.69
N LEU A 92 -4.17 3.63 -11.42
CA LEU A 92 -3.24 3.27 -10.37
C LEU A 92 -3.53 4.19 -9.19
N SER A 93 -3.67 3.65 -7.98
CA SER A 93 -3.95 4.46 -6.78
C SER A 93 -3.03 4.09 -5.64
N GLU A 94 -2.55 5.10 -4.93
CA GLU A 94 -1.80 4.90 -3.70
C GLU A 94 -2.62 4.14 -2.65
N LYS A 95 -1.87 3.52 -1.72
CA LYS A 95 -2.44 2.83 -0.56
C LYS A 95 -2.68 3.81 0.62
N PRO A 96 -3.63 3.48 1.50
CA PRO A 96 -4.69 2.49 1.33
C PRO A 96 -5.58 2.84 0.14
N LEU A 97 -6.04 1.82 -0.61
CA LEU A 97 -6.87 2.05 -1.80
C LEU A 97 -8.09 2.90 -1.48
N VAL A 98 -8.70 2.62 -0.33
CA VAL A 98 -9.88 3.32 0.22
C VAL A 98 -9.86 3.24 1.74
N THR A 99 -10.74 4.02 2.40
CA THR A 99 -10.83 4.09 3.85
C THR A 99 -12.00 3.28 4.45
N THR A 100 -12.93 2.79 3.62
CA THR A 100 -14.08 1.96 4.06
C THR A 100 -14.29 0.74 3.17
N VAL A 101 -14.95 -0.29 3.69
CA VAL A 101 -15.36 -1.48 2.91
C VAL A 101 -16.42 -1.13 1.86
N GLU A 102 -17.31 -0.21 2.17
CA GLU A 102 -18.32 0.30 1.25
C GLU A 102 -17.69 0.96 0.03
N ASP A 103 -16.68 1.79 0.24
CA ASP A 103 -15.90 2.38 -0.83
C ASP A 103 -15.16 1.32 -1.65
N ALA A 104 -14.57 0.31 -0.99
CA ALA A 104 -13.90 -0.79 -1.69
C ALA A 104 -14.85 -1.53 -2.66
N LYS A 105 -16.06 -1.85 -2.20
CA LYS A 105 -17.09 -2.47 -3.04
C LYS A 105 -17.51 -1.55 -4.19
N ARG A 106 -17.67 -0.27 -3.91
CA ARG A 106 -18.13 0.74 -4.86
C ARG A 106 -17.10 0.95 -5.98
N VAL A 107 -15.82 1.13 -5.64
CA VAL A 107 -14.77 1.32 -6.66
C VAL A 107 -14.50 0.04 -7.45
N ALA A 108 -14.60 -1.15 -6.84
CA ALA A 108 -14.48 -2.41 -7.55
C ALA A 108 -15.61 -2.60 -8.56
N ALA A 109 -16.86 -2.31 -8.17
CA ALA A 109 -17.99 -2.34 -9.09
C ALA A 109 -17.85 -1.29 -10.23
N ALA A 110 -17.30 -0.10 -9.93
CA ALA A 110 -17.05 0.93 -10.93
C ALA A 110 -15.99 0.46 -11.95
N ALA A 111 -14.89 -0.15 -11.50
CA ALA A 111 -13.85 -0.70 -12.37
C ALA A 111 -14.40 -1.79 -13.31
N ALA A 112 -15.23 -2.70 -12.76
CA ALA A 112 -15.89 -3.74 -13.54
C ALA A 112 -16.83 -3.16 -14.61
N ARG A 113 -17.68 -2.18 -14.24
CA ARG A 113 -18.59 -1.51 -15.20
C ARG A 113 -17.83 -0.77 -16.30
N ALA A 114 -16.78 -0.04 -15.94
CA ALA A 114 -15.95 0.70 -16.89
C ALA A 114 -15.09 -0.22 -17.76
N ARG A 115 -14.90 -1.48 -17.39
CA ARG A 115 -13.94 -2.41 -18.00
C ARG A 115 -12.54 -1.82 -18.04
N ARG A 116 -12.13 -1.22 -16.92
CA ARG A 116 -10.82 -0.61 -16.74
C ARG A 116 -10.11 -1.23 -15.56
N VAL A 117 -8.80 -1.21 -15.63
CA VAL A 117 -7.95 -1.67 -14.53
C VAL A 117 -8.00 -0.64 -13.42
N LEU A 118 -8.26 -1.11 -12.20
CA LEU A 118 -7.95 -0.43 -10.95
C LEU A 118 -6.88 -1.26 -10.24
N HIS A 119 -5.75 -0.65 -9.90
CA HIS A 119 -4.59 -1.30 -9.29
C HIS A 119 -4.10 -0.48 -8.10
N ALA A 120 -3.86 -1.13 -6.97
CA ALA A 120 -3.36 -0.48 -5.77
C ALA A 120 -1.83 -0.53 -5.71
N VAL A 121 -1.20 0.50 -5.13
CA VAL A 121 0.26 0.54 -4.95
C VAL A 121 0.65 -0.37 -3.77
N HIS A 122 1.02 -1.60 -4.05
CA HIS A 122 1.52 -2.59 -3.09
C HIS A 122 3.06 -2.68 -3.14
N ASN A 123 3.73 -1.54 -3.02
CA ASN A 123 5.16 -1.38 -3.29
C ASN A 123 6.09 -2.17 -2.35
N TRP A 124 5.66 -2.59 -1.14
CA TRP A 124 6.51 -3.37 -0.25
C TRP A 124 6.75 -4.80 -0.75
N LEU A 125 5.86 -5.37 -1.56
CA LEU A 125 6.12 -6.65 -2.24
C LEU A 125 7.31 -6.55 -3.20
N GLU A 126 7.57 -5.34 -3.73
CA GLU A 126 8.68 -5.06 -4.63
C GLU A 126 10.00 -4.71 -3.89
N ALA A 127 9.97 -4.55 -2.58
CA ALA A 127 11.18 -4.40 -1.78
C ALA A 127 12.10 -5.61 -1.98
N PRO A 128 13.43 -5.44 -2.13
CA PRO A 128 14.35 -6.55 -2.38
C PRO A 128 14.21 -7.70 -1.38
N ILE A 129 13.99 -7.36 -0.11
CA ILE A 129 13.82 -8.36 0.94
C ILE A 129 12.50 -9.13 0.82
N CYS A 130 11.39 -8.46 0.48
CA CYS A 130 10.09 -9.10 0.29
C CYS A 130 10.05 -9.96 -0.98
N ARG A 131 10.67 -9.51 -2.06
CA ARG A 131 10.87 -10.32 -3.28
C ARG A 131 11.67 -11.59 -2.99
N LYS A 132 12.73 -11.47 -2.17
CA LYS A 132 13.54 -12.63 -1.78
C LYS A 132 12.75 -13.60 -0.92
N ILE A 133 11.94 -13.12 0.04
CA ILE A 133 11.02 -13.95 0.82
C ILE A 133 10.06 -14.69 -0.10
N SER A 134 9.38 -13.96 -0.98
CA SER A 134 8.42 -14.56 -1.92
C SER A 134 9.06 -15.64 -2.79
N ALA A 135 10.26 -15.38 -3.32
CA ALA A 135 10.99 -16.37 -4.13
C ALA A 135 11.32 -17.64 -3.32
N LEU A 136 11.78 -17.50 -2.07
CA LEU A 136 12.08 -18.66 -1.21
C LEU A 136 10.84 -19.48 -0.87
N ILE A 137 9.69 -18.82 -0.64
CA ILE A 137 8.42 -19.50 -0.39
C ILE A 137 7.93 -20.20 -1.66
N ASP A 138 7.99 -19.55 -2.81
CA ASP A 138 7.59 -20.11 -4.11
C ASP A 138 8.47 -21.31 -4.52
N GLU A 139 9.75 -21.32 -4.13
CA GLU A 139 10.68 -22.44 -4.28
C GLU A 139 10.41 -23.61 -3.29
N GLY A 140 9.47 -23.43 -2.35
CA GLY A 140 9.17 -24.41 -1.30
C GLY A 140 10.26 -24.55 -0.22
N ALA A 141 11.12 -23.52 -0.05
CA ALA A 141 12.31 -23.60 0.81
C ALA A 141 12.03 -23.91 2.30
N ILE A 142 10.81 -23.64 2.77
CA ILE A 142 10.35 -23.88 4.14
C ILE A 142 9.08 -24.74 4.23
N GLY A 143 8.66 -25.37 3.10
CA GLY A 143 7.38 -26.07 3.01
C GLY A 143 6.19 -25.12 3.08
N THR A 144 5.01 -25.64 3.46
CA THR A 144 3.80 -24.84 3.64
C THR A 144 3.98 -23.83 4.77
N VAL A 145 3.73 -22.54 4.50
CA VAL A 145 3.80 -21.49 5.54
C VAL A 145 2.70 -21.70 6.57
N ARG A 146 3.04 -21.80 7.82
CA ARG A 146 2.12 -21.99 8.96
C ARG A 146 1.81 -20.68 9.69
N SER A 147 2.80 -19.79 9.83
CA SER A 147 2.60 -18.50 10.48
C SER A 147 3.56 -17.44 9.97
N VAL A 148 3.11 -16.18 10.05
CA VAL A 148 3.92 -14.98 9.85
C VAL A 148 3.80 -14.10 11.08
N ARG A 149 4.94 -13.75 11.71
CA ARG A 149 5.00 -12.69 12.72
C ARG A 149 5.63 -11.46 12.11
N TRP A 150 4.86 -10.40 12.06
CA TRP A 150 5.25 -9.12 11.48
C TRP A 150 5.31 -8.04 12.55
N ARG A 151 6.42 -7.32 12.64
CA ARG A 151 6.57 -6.18 13.56
C ARG A 151 7.03 -4.94 12.81
N THR A 152 6.32 -3.83 13.02
CA THR A 152 6.70 -2.50 12.53
C THR A 152 6.75 -1.54 13.69
N LEU A 153 7.93 -1.05 13.99
CA LEU A 153 8.18 -0.06 15.06
C LEU A 153 8.52 1.29 14.41
N ARG A 154 7.85 2.33 14.83
CA ARG A 154 8.06 3.73 14.45
C ARG A 154 8.02 4.61 15.69
N THR A 155 8.71 5.72 15.66
CA THR A 155 8.84 6.64 16.80
C THR A 155 7.76 7.72 16.84
N GLN A 156 7.07 7.91 15.71
CA GLN A 156 5.98 8.88 15.54
C GLN A 156 5.24 8.64 14.22
N PRO A 157 4.03 9.19 14.04
CA PRO A 157 3.38 9.27 12.73
C PRO A 157 4.27 10.01 11.73
N ALA A 158 4.26 9.59 10.47
CA ALA A 158 4.98 10.32 9.44
C ALA A 158 4.36 11.71 9.26
N ILE A 159 5.20 12.74 9.20
CA ILE A 159 4.74 14.12 8.99
C ILE A 159 4.45 14.31 7.51
N ALA A 160 3.19 14.56 7.17
CA ALA A 160 2.74 14.95 5.84
C ALA A 160 2.15 16.36 5.94
N VAL A 161 2.98 17.35 5.70
CA VAL A 161 2.56 18.75 5.73
C VAL A 161 1.86 19.07 4.41
N SER A 162 0.66 19.69 4.45
CA SER A 162 0.03 20.25 3.27
C SER A 162 0.94 21.34 2.67
N ALA A 163 0.75 21.66 1.40
CA ALA A 163 1.53 22.74 0.76
C ALA A 163 1.33 24.10 1.45
N GLU A 164 0.25 24.25 2.20
CA GLU A 164 -0.09 25.45 2.98
C GLU A 164 0.44 25.41 4.42
N GLY A 165 1.10 24.33 4.82
CA GLY A 165 1.83 24.21 6.09
C GLY A 165 0.98 23.98 7.34
N VAL A 166 -0.32 23.76 7.21
CA VAL A 166 -1.27 23.91 8.34
C VAL A 166 -1.71 22.59 8.97
N THR A 167 -1.75 21.44 8.26
CA THR A 167 -2.26 20.20 8.85
C THR A 167 -1.52 18.95 8.33
N ASN A 168 -1.18 18.07 9.28
CA ASN A 168 -0.73 16.72 8.95
C ASN A 168 -1.97 15.84 8.66
N TRP A 169 -2.33 15.67 7.40
CA TRP A 169 -3.47 14.85 6.99
C TRP A 169 -3.38 13.39 7.47
N ARG A 170 -2.18 12.89 7.81
CA ARG A 170 -1.98 11.52 8.29
C ARG A 170 -2.56 11.26 9.67
N VAL A 171 -2.82 12.31 10.43
CA VAL A 171 -3.45 12.25 11.76
C VAL A 171 -4.86 12.83 11.75
N ASP A 172 -5.40 13.17 10.58
CA ASP A 172 -6.80 13.56 10.38
C ASP A 172 -7.61 12.29 10.01
N PRO A 173 -8.58 11.87 10.85
CA PRO A 173 -9.37 10.67 10.59
C PRO A 173 -10.12 10.68 9.26
N ALA A 174 -10.62 11.86 8.84
CA ALA A 174 -11.37 11.99 7.59
C ALA A 174 -10.48 11.82 6.36
N MET A 175 -9.20 12.17 6.46
CA MET A 175 -8.24 12.09 5.36
C MET A 175 -7.43 10.81 5.35
N ALA A 176 -7.00 10.33 6.53
CA ALA A 176 -6.18 9.14 6.68
C ALA A 176 -7.01 7.84 6.76
N GLY A 177 -8.25 7.91 7.24
CA GLY A 177 -9.12 6.76 7.51
C GLY A 177 -8.87 6.09 8.86
N GLY A 178 -7.68 6.21 9.44
CA GLY A 178 -7.26 5.64 10.70
C GLY A 178 -5.78 5.89 10.98
N GLY A 179 -5.27 5.31 12.07
CA GLY A 179 -3.90 5.49 12.51
C GLY A 179 -2.90 4.53 11.87
N ILE A 180 -2.07 3.91 12.71
CA ILE A 180 -0.99 3.05 12.22
C ILE A 180 -1.50 1.81 11.46
N LEU A 181 -2.71 1.34 11.76
CA LEU A 181 -3.32 0.23 11.05
C LEU A 181 -3.54 0.57 9.56
N PHE A 182 -4.00 1.78 9.25
CA PHE A 182 -4.15 2.24 7.87
C PHE A 182 -2.80 2.58 7.21
N ASP A 183 -1.89 3.21 7.94
CA ASP A 183 -0.61 3.64 7.38
C ASP A 183 0.33 2.46 7.10
N HIS A 184 0.60 1.61 8.08
CA HIS A 184 1.53 0.48 7.96
C HIS A 184 0.85 -0.89 7.90
N GLY A 185 -0.36 -1.02 8.47
CA GLY A 185 -1.09 -2.29 8.47
C GLY A 185 -1.47 -2.72 7.07
N TRP A 186 -1.82 -1.80 6.18
CA TRP A 186 -2.09 -2.13 4.79
C TRP A 186 -0.92 -2.89 4.13
N HIS A 187 0.33 -2.43 4.35
CA HIS A 187 1.52 -3.11 3.84
C HIS A 187 1.70 -4.51 4.43
N ALA A 188 1.56 -4.63 5.75
CA ALA A 188 1.69 -5.92 6.43
C ALA A 188 0.63 -6.92 5.95
N LEU A 189 -0.62 -6.46 5.76
CA LEU A 189 -1.74 -7.30 5.35
C LEU A 189 -1.51 -7.94 3.98
N TYR A 190 -1.18 -7.17 2.94
CA TYR A 190 -0.98 -7.77 1.62
C TYR A 190 0.29 -8.65 1.55
N CYS A 191 1.35 -8.33 2.33
CA CYS A 191 2.51 -9.19 2.43
C CYS A 191 2.18 -10.52 3.13
N VAL A 192 1.46 -10.48 4.24
CA VAL A 192 1.02 -11.70 4.97
C VAL A 192 0.12 -12.54 4.09
N MET A 193 -0.84 -11.93 3.38
CA MET A 193 -1.70 -12.66 2.44
C MET A 193 -0.91 -13.33 1.30
N ARG A 194 0.12 -12.68 0.78
CA ARG A 194 1.00 -13.23 -0.26
C ARG A 194 1.75 -14.48 0.23
N TRP A 195 2.14 -14.52 1.52
CA TRP A 195 3.00 -15.58 2.06
C TRP A 195 2.23 -16.67 2.81
N ALA A 196 1.21 -16.32 3.59
CA ALA A 196 0.46 -17.26 4.42
C ALA A 196 -0.96 -17.58 3.89
N GLY A 197 -1.35 -16.97 2.75
CA GLY A 197 -2.68 -17.14 2.19
C GLY A 197 -3.73 -16.19 2.75
N VAL A 198 -4.94 -16.32 2.21
CA VAL A 198 -6.07 -15.43 2.53
C VAL A 198 -6.59 -15.72 3.93
N PRO A 199 -6.66 -14.70 4.84
CA PRO A 199 -7.24 -14.88 6.16
C PRO A 199 -8.75 -15.13 6.09
N VAL A 200 -9.24 -16.03 6.95
CA VAL A 200 -10.66 -16.35 7.12
C VAL A 200 -11.28 -15.68 8.36
N GLY A 201 -10.45 -15.12 9.23
CA GLY A 201 -10.85 -14.40 10.44
C GLY A 201 -9.74 -13.53 10.98
N ALA A 202 -10.11 -12.56 11.82
CA ALA A 202 -9.20 -11.66 12.49
C ALA A 202 -9.65 -11.38 13.93
N ALA A 203 -8.68 -11.27 14.84
CA ALA A 203 -8.88 -10.63 16.15
C ALA A 203 -7.88 -9.47 16.26
N ALA A 204 -8.28 -8.36 16.88
CA ALA A 204 -7.41 -7.20 16.96
C ALA A 204 -7.62 -6.38 18.24
N ARG A 205 -6.57 -5.65 18.61
CA ARG A 205 -6.61 -4.58 19.60
C ARG A 205 -5.96 -3.33 19.02
N LEU A 206 -6.68 -2.25 19.03
CA LEU A 206 -6.24 -0.93 18.59
C LEU A 206 -6.17 -0.03 19.83
N GLU A 207 -5.03 0.58 20.07
CA GLU A 207 -4.74 1.31 21.30
C GLU A 207 -4.06 2.65 20.98
N THR A 208 -4.22 3.63 21.86
CA THR A 208 -3.42 4.86 21.87
C THR A 208 -2.52 4.83 23.11
N ARG A 209 -1.22 4.64 22.92
CA ARG A 209 -0.23 4.47 24.00
C ARG A 209 0.58 5.73 24.29
N ARG A 210 0.85 6.55 23.26
CA ARG A 210 1.73 7.73 23.38
C ARG A 210 1.08 9.01 22.88
N PHE A 211 0.39 8.98 21.74
CA PHE A 211 -0.12 10.17 21.05
C PHE A 211 -1.59 10.43 21.39
N HIS A 212 -1.88 10.62 22.68
CA HIS A 212 -3.25 10.77 23.21
C HIS A 212 -3.99 12.03 22.73
N GLU A 213 -3.26 13.02 22.23
CA GLU A 213 -3.83 14.24 21.63
C GLU A 213 -4.40 14.01 20.23
N GLN A 214 -4.10 12.85 19.63
CA GLN A 214 -4.61 12.48 18.32
C GLN A 214 -5.78 11.51 18.44
N PRO A 215 -6.82 11.67 17.61
CA PRO A 215 -8.02 10.81 17.66
C PRO A 215 -7.84 9.45 16.98
N LEU A 216 -6.60 9.02 16.76
CA LEU A 216 -6.25 7.80 16.01
C LEU A 216 -5.40 6.86 16.88
N GLU A 217 -5.51 5.58 16.61
CA GLU A 217 -4.66 4.57 17.25
C GLU A 217 -3.21 4.72 16.80
N ASP A 218 -2.29 4.64 17.75
CA ASP A 218 -0.86 4.61 17.50
C ASP A 218 -0.25 3.21 17.59
N THR A 219 -1.04 2.24 18.05
CA THR A 219 -0.64 0.85 18.23
C THR A 219 -1.74 -0.10 17.80
N ALA A 220 -1.40 -1.11 17.01
CA ALA A 220 -2.31 -2.15 16.56
C ALA A 220 -1.66 -3.53 16.70
N THR A 221 -2.41 -4.47 17.27
CA THR A 221 -2.07 -5.90 17.29
C THR A 221 -3.17 -6.66 16.59
N LEU A 222 -2.83 -7.52 15.64
CA LEU A 222 -3.76 -8.34 14.89
C LEU A 222 -3.31 -9.80 14.92
N ASP A 223 -4.27 -10.70 15.11
CA ASP A 223 -4.15 -12.13 14.85
C ASP A 223 -5.03 -12.47 13.64
N LEU A 224 -4.43 -13.02 12.61
CA LEU A 224 -5.09 -13.38 11.35
C LEU A 224 -5.09 -14.90 11.22
N ASP A 225 -6.27 -15.50 11.09
CA ASP A 225 -6.39 -16.93 10.84
C ASP A 225 -6.38 -17.22 9.35
N THR A 226 -5.50 -18.10 8.94
CA THR A 226 -5.46 -18.67 7.60
C THR A 226 -5.80 -20.17 7.65
N ALA A 227 -5.97 -20.81 6.50
CA ALA A 227 -6.18 -22.26 6.46
C ALA A 227 -5.00 -23.05 7.04
N ALA A 228 -3.80 -22.51 7.05
CA ALA A 228 -2.58 -23.18 7.49
C ALA A 228 -2.17 -22.86 8.93
N GLY A 229 -2.73 -21.81 9.54
CA GLY A 229 -2.38 -21.38 10.90
C GLY A 229 -2.74 -19.93 11.19
N THR A 230 -2.13 -19.37 12.24
CA THR A 230 -2.39 -17.99 12.67
C THR A 230 -1.15 -17.13 12.48
N SER A 231 -1.32 -15.99 11.82
CA SER A 231 -0.29 -14.97 11.66
C SER A 231 -0.56 -13.79 12.61
N ASN A 232 0.52 -13.18 13.13
CA ASN A 232 0.45 -12.05 14.06
C ASN A 232 1.10 -10.80 13.43
N ILE A 233 0.43 -9.66 13.54
CA ILE A 233 0.92 -8.35 13.12
C ILE A 233 0.94 -7.42 14.32
N PHE A 234 2.09 -6.84 14.62
CA PHE A 234 2.26 -5.79 15.63
C PHE A 234 2.81 -4.52 15.00
N LEU A 235 2.10 -3.43 15.16
CA LEU A 235 2.43 -2.13 14.59
C LEU A 235 2.37 -1.08 15.69
N THR A 236 3.36 -0.18 15.79
CA THR A 236 3.29 0.94 16.71
C THR A 236 4.06 2.16 16.23
N TRP A 237 3.48 3.36 16.44
CA TRP A 237 4.18 4.65 16.38
C TRP A 237 4.83 5.02 17.73
N ALA A 238 4.49 4.29 18.80
CA ALA A 238 4.90 4.57 20.16
C ALA A 238 6.22 3.86 20.57
N ALA A 239 7.06 3.48 19.63
CA ALA A 239 8.36 2.87 19.91
C ALA A 239 9.44 3.93 20.12
N ASP A 240 10.59 3.50 20.66
CA ASP A 240 11.76 4.35 20.85
C ASP A 240 12.77 4.24 19.69
N GLU A 241 12.57 3.26 18.81
CA GLU A 241 13.38 3.05 17.61
C GLU A 241 12.54 2.75 16.39
N ARG A 242 13.13 2.93 15.22
CA ARG A 242 12.51 2.61 13.93
C ARG A 242 13.06 1.30 13.41
N SER A 243 12.22 0.25 13.35
CA SER A 243 12.62 -1.06 12.85
C SER A 243 11.47 -1.82 12.20
N ASN A 244 11.83 -2.86 11.43
CA ASN A 244 10.94 -3.92 10.97
C ASN A 244 11.59 -5.27 11.28
N ALA A 245 10.80 -6.22 11.75
CA ALA A 245 11.19 -7.61 11.89
C ALA A 245 10.08 -8.52 11.33
N ILE A 246 10.47 -9.59 10.67
CA ILE A 246 9.55 -10.57 10.09
C ILE A 246 10.10 -11.96 10.43
N GLU A 247 9.23 -12.83 10.95
CA GLU A 247 9.51 -14.24 11.16
C GLU A 247 8.43 -15.04 10.44
N ILE A 248 8.84 -16.00 9.62
CA ILE A 248 7.94 -16.87 8.86
C ILE A 248 8.29 -18.31 9.22
N GLU A 249 7.33 -19.03 9.77
CA GLU A 249 7.45 -20.45 10.10
C GLU A 249 6.72 -21.27 9.04
N GLY A 250 7.40 -22.23 8.48
CA GLY A 250 6.85 -23.24 7.59
C GLY A 250 6.97 -24.64 8.16
N GLU A 251 6.51 -25.65 7.42
CA GLU A 251 6.59 -27.07 7.84
C GLU A 251 8.02 -27.58 7.93
N ASP A 252 8.90 -27.08 7.04
CA ASP A 252 10.26 -27.60 6.88
C ASP A 252 11.35 -26.59 7.28
N GLY A 253 10.97 -25.41 7.82
CA GLY A 253 11.95 -24.41 8.21
C GLY A 253 11.37 -23.05 8.55
N GLU A 254 12.27 -22.07 8.67
CA GLU A 254 11.94 -20.68 9.03
C GLU A 254 12.70 -19.66 8.17
N ILE A 255 12.09 -18.50 7.97
CA ILE A 255 12.74 -17.31 7.43
C ILE A 255 12.65 -16.21 8.47
N ARG A 256 13.78 -15.54 8.75
CA ARG A 256 13.85 -14.40 9.67
C ARG A 256 14.43 -13.18 8.96
N VAL A 257 13.82 -12.02 9.22
CA VAL A 257 14.28 -10.72 8.75
C VAL A 257 14.57 -9.82 9.93
N VAL A 258 15.79 -9.27 9.97
CA VAL A 258 16.21 -8.27 10.95
C VAL A 258 16.97 -7.18 10.19
N GLY A 259 16.38 -5.97 10.13
CA GLY A 259 16.92 -4.89 9.32
C GLY A 259 16.88 -5.23 7.82
N ASP A 260 18.04 -5.29 7.19
CA ASP A 260 18.24 -5.68 5.77
C ASP A 260 18.73 -7.13 5.61
N ALA A 261 18.95 -7.83 6.71
CA ALA A 261 19.39 -9.23 6.70
C ALA A 261 18.20 -10.19 6.66
N LEU A 262 18.23 -11.13 5.71
CA LEU A 262 17.32 -12.26 5.60
C LEU A 262 18.09 -13.53 5.90
N ILE A 263 17.55 -14.36 6.79
CA ILE A 263 18.13 -15.63 7.23
C ILE A 263 17.11 -16.73 6.97
N LEU A 264 17.50 -17.75 6.23
CA LEU A 264 16.75 -18.98 6.01
C LEU A 264 17.40 -20.10 6.83
N LYS A 265 16.60 -20.88 7.55
CA LYS A 265 16.97 -22.17 8.12
C LYS A 265 15.89 -23.17 7.77
N SER A 266 16.26 -24.22 7.08
CA SER A 266 15.34 -25.31 6.76
C SER A 266 16.06 -26.66 6.83
N ASN A 267 15.27 -27.75 6.80
CA ASN A 267 15.79 -29.12 6.78
C ASN A 267 16.74 -29.38 5.60
N ALA A 268 16.54 -28.66 4.48
CA ALA A 268 17.29 -28.87 3.24
C ALA A 268 18.51 -27.94 3.10
N ARG A 269 18.41 -26.70 3.62
CA ARG A 269 19.47 -25.70 3.44
C ARG A 269 19.41 -24.57 4.46
N GLU A 270 20.54 -23.91 4.65
CA GLU A 270 20.64 -22.62 5.32
C GLU A 270 21.10 -21.55 4.33
N GLY A 271 20.74 -20.29 4.59
CA GLY A 271 21.17 -19.18 3.76
C GLY A 271 21.04 -17.84 4.48
N ARG A 272 21.89 -16.89 4.08
CA ARG A 272 21.85 -15.51 4.57
C ARG A 272 22.07 -14.56 3.39
N TRP A 273 21.20 -13.54 3.30
CA TRP A 273 21.25 -12.49 2.26
C TRP A 273 21.18 -11.12 2.92
N CYS A 274 21.86 -10.15 2.31
CA CYS A 274 21.69 -8.74 2.61
C CYS A 274 20.83 -8.13 1.48
N CYS A 275 19.71 -7.52 1.83
CA CYS A 275 18.71 -7.01 0.89
C CYS A 275 18.39 -5.53 1.17
N PRO A 276 19.36 -4.61 1.02
CA PRO A 276 19.13 -3.19 1.25
C PRO A 276 18.27 -2.57 0.14
N PRO A 277 17.55 -1.46 0.44
CA PRO A 277 17.37 -0.91 1.79
C PRO A 277 16.39 -1.75 2.61
N SER A 278 16.53 -1.74 3.96
CA SER A 278 15.55 -2.36 4.84
C SER A 278 14.19 -1.65 4.75
N LEU A 279 13.10 -2.35 5.13
CA LEU A 279 11.74 -1.77 5.13
C LEU A 279 11.58 -0.56 6.07
N SER A 280 12.47 -0.39 7.02
CA SER A 280 12.50 0.75 7.94
C SER A 280 13.39 1.90 7.48
N GLN A 281 14.19 1.72 6.44
CA GLN A 281 15.15 2.71 5.96
C GLN A 281 14.56 3.53 4.81
N GLY A 282 14.71 4.85 4.88
CA GLY A 282 14.22 5.76 3.84
C GLY A 282 12.70 5.92 3.80
N SER A 283 12.25 6.53 2.73
CA SER A 283 10.83 6.75 2.38
C SER A 283 10.69 6.94 0.87
N HIS A 284 9.50 6.73 0.34
CA HIS A 284 9.13 6.91 -1.08
C HIS A 284 9.71 5.87 -2.07
N HIS A 285 10.76 5.14 -1.77
CA HIS A 285 11.32 3.98 -2.48
C HIS A 285 10.99 3.90 -3.99
N ALA A 286 11.56 4.82 -4.78
CA ALA A 286 11.30 4.90 -6.22
C ALA A 286 11.68 3.62 -6.98
N ASP A 287 12.70 2.91 -6.51
CA ASP A 287 13.15 1.62 -7.01
C ASP A 287 12.10 0.50 -6.84
N TRP A 288 11.31 0.54 -5.75
CA TRP A 288 10.23 -0.45 -5.56
C TRP A 288 8.99 -0.13 -6.40
N PHE A 289 8.79 1.13 -6.75
CA PHE A 289 7.65 1.53 -7.58
C PHE A 289 7.76 0.99 -9.02
N GLY A 290 8.97 0.76 -9.52
CA GLY A 290 9.18 0.23 -10.87
C GLY A 290 8.46 -1.09 -11.13
N GLY A 291 8.43 -2.01 -10.15
CA GLY A 291 7.68 -3.28 -10.22
C GLY A 291 6.17 -3.04 -10.25
N VAL A 292 5.65 -2.18 -9.36
CA VAL A 292 4.22 -1.82 -9.33
C VAL A 292 3.77 -1.22 -10.68
N ALA A 293 4.57 -0.31 -11.25
CA ALA A 293 4.28 0.28 -12.55
C ALA A 293 4.29 -0.76 -13.68
N ALA A 294 5.18 -1.76 -13.61
CA ALA A 294 5.24 -2.85 -14.57
C ALA A 294 3.98 -3.71 -14.51
N ASP A 295 3.53 -4.10 -13.32
CA ASP A 295 2.33 -4.90 -13.12
C ASP A 295 1.07 -4.15 -13.56
N PHE A 296 0.98 -2.86 -13.23
CA PHE A 296 -0.12 -2.02 -13.69
C PHE A 296 -0.19 -1.92 -15.21
N VAL A 297 0.93 -1.63 -15.89
CA VAL A 297 0.98 -1.55 -17.36
C VAL A 297 0.65 -2.90 -17.99
N ALA A 298 1.15 -4.01 -17.43
CA ALA A 298 0.81 -5.35 -17.90
C ALA A 298 -0.68 -5.64 -17.76
N ALA A 299 -1.30 -5.26 -16.64
CA ALA A 299 -2.75 -5.37 -16.45
C ALA A 299 -3.52 -4.54 -17.47
N ALA A 300 -3.12 -3.29 -17.69
CA ALA A 300 -3.79 -2.36 -18.60
C ALA A 300 -3.66 -2.72 -20.10
N THR A 301 -2.55 -3.37 -20.51
CA THR A 301 -2.25 -3.62 -21.93
C THR A 301 -2.33 -5.07 -22.35
N ARG A 302 -2.08 -6.01 -21.43
CA ARG A 302 -1.95 -7.46 -21.71
C ARG A 302 -3.01 -8.32 -21.04
N ASN A 303 -4.02 -7.68 -20.45
CA ASN A 303 -5.07 -8.35 -19.67
C ASN A 303 -4.50 -9.24 -18.54
N ALA A 304 -3.37 -8.84 -17.96
CA ALA A 304 -2.83 -9.46 -16.76
C ALA A 304 -3.73 -9.15 -15.55
N ARG A 305 -3.62 -9.94 -14.49
CA ARG A 305 -4.43 -9.76 -13.29
C ARG A 305 -4.02 -8.47 -12.56
N SER A 306 -5.01 -7.66 -12.16
CA SER A 306 -4.83 -6.56 -11.21
C SER A 306 -4.84 -7.11 -9.78
N ASN A 307 -4.24 -6.38 -8.83
CA ASN A 307 -4.29 -6.69 -7.40
C ASN A 307 -5.52 -6.12 -6.67
N LEU A 308 -6.59 -5.80 -7.42
CA LEU A 308 -7.80 -5.18 -6.85
C LEU A 308 -8.45 -6.07 -5.78
N ASP A 309 -8.52 -7.39 -6.01
CA ASP A 309 -9.13 -8.33 -5.06
C ASP A 309 -8.36 -8.33 -3.72
N GLU A 310 -7.03 -8.30 -3.78
CA GLU A 310 -6.16 -8.21 -2.60
C GLU A 310 -6.35 -6.87 -1.88
N ALA A 311 -6.51 -5.77 -2.62
CA ALA A 311 -6.75 -4.45 -2.03
C ALA A 311 -8.14 -4.35 -1.38
N VAL A 312 -9.17 -4.92 -1.99
CA VAL A 312 -10.52 -5.04 -1.37
C VAL A 312 -10.45 -5.88 -0.09
N LEU A 313 -9.67 -6.97 -0.11
CA LEU A 313 -9.51 -7.81 1.07
C LEU A 313 -8.73 -7.09 2.19
N CYS A 314 -7.73 -6.27 1.87
CA CYS A 314 -7.08 -5.40 2.87
C CYS A 314 -8.10 -4.47 3.56
N ALA A 315 -8.99 -3.83 2.81
CA ALA A 315 -10.03 -2.99 3.39
C ALA A 315 -10.98 -3.79 4.32
N ARG A 316 -11.38 -5.00 3.91
CA ARG A 316 -12.22 -5.91 4.74
C ARG A 316 -11.50 -6.35 6.01
N LEU A 317 -10.20 -6.63 5.95
CA LEU A 317 -9.39 -7.01 7.11
C LEU A 317 -9.23 -5.85 8.10
N ILE A 318 -9.04 -4.63 7.61
CA ILE A 318 -8.98 -3.44 8.45
C ILE A 318 -10.33 -3.21 9.16
N ASP A 319 -11.45 -3.29 8.45
CA ASP A 319 -12.79 -3.21 9.05
C ASP A 319 -13.02 -4.31 10.12
N ALA A 320 -12.64 -5.54 9.80
CA ALA A 320 -12.74 -6.64 10.76
C ALA A 320 -11.88 -6.40 12.01
N ALA A 321 -10.69 -5.85 11.86
CA ALA A 321 -9.81 -5.48 12.98
C ALA A 321 -10.42 -4.36 13.82
N GLN A 322 -10.99 -3.33 13.20
CA GLN A 322 -11.69 -2.25 13.91
C GLN A 322 -12.90 -2.80 14.70
N ARG A 323 -13.74 -3.63 14.08
CA ARG A 323 -14.89 -4.26 14.74
C ARG A 323 -14.46 -5.19 15.88
N SER A 324 -13.41 -5.97 15.67
CA SER A 324 -12.85 -6.84 16.71
C SER A 324 -12.38 -6.02 17.91
N SER A 325 -11.61 -4.97 17.68
CA SER A 325 -11.13 -4.09 18.74
C SER A 325 -12.25 -3.41 19.50
N ALA A 326 -13.26 -2.89 18.82
CA ALA A 326 -14.45 -2.29 19.43
C ALA A 326 -15.25 -3.28 20.28
N ALA A 327 -15.19 -4.58 19.95
CA ALA A 327 -15.80 -5.66 20.71
C ALA A 327 -14.86 -6.28 21.78
N GLY A 328 -13.81 -5.58 22.18
CA GLY A 328 -12.86 -6.04 23.20
C GLY A 328 -11.90 -7.14 22.74
N GLY A 329 -11.64 -7.23 21.44
CA GLY A 329 -10.72 -8.21 20.84
C GLY A 329 -11.39 -9.53 20.44
N VAL A 330 -12.72 -9.56 20.38
CA VAL A 330 -13.46 -10.74 19.94
C VAL A 330 -13.16 -11.02 18.46
N ARG A 331 -12.94 -12.28 18.14
CA ARG A 331 -12.63 -12.73 16.78
C ARG A 331 -13.80 -12.48 15.82
N VAL A 332 -13.51 -11.90 14.67
CA VAL A 332 -14.44 -11.62 13.58
C VAL A 332 -14.13 -12.54 12.42
N THR A 333 -15.12 -13.31 11.96
CA THR A 333 -15.01 -14.12 10.75
C THR A 333 -15.21 -13.22 9.51
N LEU A 334 -14.33 -13.39 8.52
CA LEU A 334 -14.50 -12.74 7.23
C LEU A 334 -15.52 -13.54 6.43
N ALA A 335 -16.74 -13.00 6.30
CA ALA A 335 -17.72 -13.59 5.39
C ALA A 335 -17.15 -13.65 3.96
N GLY A 336 -17.40 -14.74 3.26
CA GLY A 336 -16.91 -14.98 1.89
C GLY A 336 -17.40 -13.94 0.87
#